data_a27b791c61daa54b572c0266b69705d4
#
_entry.id   a27b791c61daa54b572c0266b69705d4
#
_cell.length_a   1.000
_cell.length_b   1.000
_cell.length_c   1.000
_cell.angle_alpha   90.00
_cell.angle_beta   90.00
_cell.angle_gamma   90.00
#
_symmetry.space_group_name_H-M   'P 1'
#
loop_
_entity.id
_entity.type
_entity.pdbx_description
1 polymer ?
#
loop_
_entity_poly.entity_id
_entity_poly.type
_entity_poly.pdbx_seq_one_letter_code
_entity_poly.pdbx_strand_id
1 'polypeptide(L)'
;MKYNIAIAGATGNVGRKIIEVLERRNFPLDNLYLLASKKSAGKEIVFKEKKLIIEELESFDFSKATITFFCCGSAVTKTLAEKAAKYSIIIDNSSLYRMDPDIPLVVPEVNWQDLKDYKKKNINYLWQMLFMQEMAICTL
;
A
#
# COMPACT_ATOMS: atom_id res chain seq x y z
N MET A 1 -0.85 19.58 1.39
CA MET A 1 -1.77 18.49 1.77
C MET A 1 -0.92 17.37 2.34
N LYS A 2 -1.31 16.79 3.46
CA LYS A 2 -0.61 15.64 4.07
C LYS A 2 -1.51 14.42 4.00
N TYR A 3 -0.91 13.24 4.04
CA TYR A 3 -1.62 11.98 3.84
C TYR A 3 -1.44 11.05 5.03
N ASN A 4 -2.50 10.31 5.34
CA ASN A 4 -2.45 9.16 6.25
C ASN A 4 -2.22 7.91 5.40
N ILE A 5 -1.08 7.26 5.59
CA ILE A 5 -0.71 6.06 4.81
C ILE A 5 -0.71 4.84 5.71
N ALA A 6 -1.32 3.75 5.22
CA ALA A 6 -1.19 2.43 5.81
C ALA A 6 -0.41 1.51 4.88
N ILE A 7 0.45 0.64 5.43
CA ILE A 7 1.23 -0.34 4.69
C ILE A 7 0.90 -1.73 5.25
N ALA A 8 0.03 -2.46 4.55
CA ALA A 8 -0.28 -3.85 4.84
C ALA A 8 0.86 -4.76 4.33
N GLY A 9 1.53 -5.46 5.23
CA GLY A 9 2.74 -6.22 4.94
C GLY A 9 4.03 -5.42 5.16
N ALA A 10 4.03 -4.50 6.12
CA ALA A 10 5.15 -3.61 6.44
C ALA A 10 6.47 -4.34 6.78
N THR A 11 6.41 -5.59 7.23
CA THR A 11 7.60 -6.41 7.57
C THR A 11 8.21 -7.13 6.37
N GLY A 12 7.49 -7.21 5.25
CA GLY A 12 7.95 -7.84 4.01
C GLY A 12 8.92 -6.95 3.22
N ASN A 13 9.57 -7.52 2.20
CA ASN A 13 10.56 -6.79 1.39
C ASN A 13 9.97 -5.55 0.71
N VAL A 14 8.79 -5.69 0.08
CA VAL A 14 8.12 -4.58 -0.60
C VAL A 14 7.66 -3.52 0.39
N GLY A 15 7.04 -3.92 1.51
CA GLY A 15 6.59 -2.98 2.53
C GLY A 15 7.74 -2.16 3.12
N ARG A 16 8.87 -2.80 3.42
CA ARG A 16 10.09 -2.11 3.89
C ARG A 16 10.64 -1.14 2.85
N LYS A 17 10.61 -1.53 1.56
CA LYS A 17 11.06 -0.64 0.49
C LYS A 17 10.17 0.59 0.34
N ILE A 18 8.86 0.44 0.49
CA ILE A 18 7.93 1.58 0.49
C ILE A 18 8.24 2.52 1.66
N ILE A 19 8.47 1.99 2.86
CA ILE A 19 8.84 2.79 4.04
C ILE A 19 10.12 3.60 3.75
N GLU A 20 11.16 2.94 3.24
CA GLU A 20 12.43 3.59 2.85
C GLU A 20 12.22 4.70 1.81
N VAL A 21 11.41 4.46 0.77
CA VAL A 21 11.13 5.44 -0.29
C VAL A 21 10.36 6.64 0.26
N LEU A 22 9.35 6.42 1.10
CA LEU A 22 8.60 7.50 1.75
C LEU A 22 9.50 8.39 2.62
N GLU A 23 10.45 7.77 3.33
CA GLU A 23 11.43 8.48 4.15
C GLU A 23 12.40 9.28 3.27
N ARG A 24 13.06 8.62 2.31
CA ARG A 24 14.05 9.23 1.40
C ARG A 24 13.48 10.40 0.61
N ARG A 25 12.24 10.28 0.13
CA ARG A 25 11.55 11.34 -0.62
C ARG A 25 10.90 12.39 0.26
N ASN A 26 11.05 12.29 1.56
CA ASN A 26 10.38 13.17 2.53
C ASN A 26 8.89 13.37 2.22
N PHE A 27 8.21 12.28 1.88
CA PHE A 27 6.80 12.32 1.48
C PHE A 27 5.96 13.03 2.55
N PRO A 28 4.96 13.87 2.17
CA PRO A 28 4.17 14.65 3.10
C PRO A 28 3.17 13.76 3.84
N LEU A 29 3.61 13.17 4.95
CA LEU A 29 2.82 12.31 5.83
C LEU A 29 2.27 13.08 7.01
N ASP A 30 1.02 12.76 7.37
CA ASP A 30 0.44 13.05 8.67
C ASP A 30 0.67 11.87 9.61
N ASN A 31 0.18 10.69 9.22
CA ASN A 31 0.40 9.45 9.95
C ASN A 31 0.86 8.33 9.03
N LEU A 32 1.69 7.43 9.56
CA LEU A 32 2.12 6.21 8.91
C LEU A 32 1.75 5.01 9.80
N TYR A 33 0.84 4.17 9.31
CA TYR A 33 0.40 2.96 9.98
C TYR A 33 1.12 1.76 9.36
N LEU A 34 1.85 1.01 10.17
CA LEU A 34 2.57 -0.17 9.76
C LEU A 34 1.78 -1.40 10.18
N LEU A 35 1.29 -2.17 9.21
CA LEU A 35 0.38 -3.27 9.46
C LEU A 35 1.03 -4.58 9.06
N ALA A 36 0.86 -5.60 9.91
CA ALA A 36 1.31 -6.96 9.62
C ALA A 36 0.44 -8.00 10.33
N SER A 37 0.77 -9.28 10.15
CA SER A 37 0.08 -10.36 10.86
C SER A 37 0.25 -10.23 12.37
N LYS A 38 -0.65 -10.85 13.13
CA LYS A 38 -0.60 -10.93 14.60
C LYS A 38 0.76 -11.34 15.15
N LYS A 39 1.50 -12.24 14.44
CA LYS A 39 2.86 -12.68 14.82
C LYS A 39 3.88 -11.53 14.83
N SER A 40 3.67 -10.51 14.02
CA SER A 40 4.57 -9.36 13.88
C SER A 40 4.06 -8.10 14.57
N ALA A 41 2.81 -8.08 15.00
CA ALA A 41 2.24 -6.99 15.77
C ALA A 41 3.03 -6.76 17.06
N GLY A 42 3.17 -5.51 17.46
CA GLY A 42 3.96 -5.09 18.62
C GLY A 42 5.45 -4.90 18.36
N LYS A 43 5.99 -5.36 17.20
CA LYS A 43 7.38 -5.06 16.81
C LYS A 43 7.50 -3.61 16.36
N GLU A 44 8.72 -3.09 16.38
CA GLU A 44 9.03 -1.71 16.01
C GLU A 44 9.75 -1.64 14.67
N ILE A 45 9.45 -0.60 13.89
CA ILE A 45 10.23 -0.17 12.73
C ILE A 45 10.58 1.31 12.93
N VAL A 46 11.82 1.68 12.64
CA VAL A 46 12.26 3.08 12.70
C VAL A 46 11.88 3.78 11.39
N PHE A 47 11.27 4.95 11.50
CA PHE A 47 10.93 5.84 10.40
C PHE A 47 11.21 7.29 10.83
N LYS A 48 12.07 8.02 10.11
CA LYS A 48 12.49 9.39 10.46
C LYS A 48 12.90 9.51 11.95
N GLU A 49 13.77 8.60 12.39
CA GLU A 49 14.29 8.52 13.77
C GLU A 49 13.24 8.17 14.85
N LYS A 50 11.98 8.00 14.48
CA LYS A 50 10.91 7.61 15.38
C LYS A 50 10.62 6.11 15.27
N LYS A 51 10.38 5.49 16.40
CA LYS A 51 9.93 4.10 16.48
C LYS A 51 8.42 4.05 16.26
N LEU A 52 8.00 3.34 15.22
CA LEU A 52 6.60 3.07 14.92
C LEU A 52 6.29 1.62 15.28
N ILE A 53 5.21 1.42 16.01
CA ILE A 53 4.75 0.08 16.41
C ILE A 53 3.93 -0.51 15.26
N ILE A 54 4.18 -1.78 14.95
CA ILE A 54 3.40 -2.54 13.98
C ILE A 54 2.07 -2.94 14.60
N GLU A 55 0.97 -2.56 13.95
CA GLU A 55 -0.39 -2.94 14.33
C GLU A 55 -0.82 -4.22 13.62
N GLU A 56 -1.79 -4.94 14.21
CA GLU A 56 -2.37 -6.12 13.59
C GLU A 56 -3.27 -5.72 12.41
N LEU A 57 -2.98 -6.26 11.23
CA LEU A 57 -3.66 -5.92 9.98
C LEU A 57 -5.16 -6.24 10.00
N GLU A 58 -5.54 -7.39 10.55
CA GLU A 58 -6.92 -7.89 10.51
C GLU A 58 -7.89 -7.04 11.34
N SER A 59 -7.40 -6.42 12.42
CA SER A 59 -8.18 -5.57 13.32
C SER A 59 -8.08 -4.08 13.00
N PHE A 60 -7.27 -3.70 12.00
CA PHE A 60 -7.04 -2.29 11.67
C PHE A 60 -8.29 -1.61 11.11
N ASP A 61 -8.55 -0.40 11.57
CA ASP A 61 -9.60 0.48 11.05
C ASP A 61 -9.09 1.29 9.86
N PHE A 62 -9.43 0.85 8.65
CA PHE A 62 -8.99 1.49 7.39
C PHE A 62 -9.55 2.90 7.18
N SER A 63 -10.53 3.34 7.94
CA SER A 63 -11.03 4.72 7.86
C SER A 63 -9.99 5.76 8.29
N LYS A 64 -8.97 5.34 9.04
CA LYS A 64 -7.84 6.18 9.45
C LYS A 64 -6.86 6.49 8.32
N ALA A 65 -6.84 5.69 7.24
CA ALA A 65 -5.88 5.82 6.16
C ALA A 65 -6.50 6.44 4.91
N THR A 66 -5.83 7.42 4.32
CA THR A 66 -6.18 7.98 3.01
C THR A 66 -5.76 7.06 1.88
N ILE A 67 -4.57 6.45 2.02
CA ILE A 67 -3.98 5.52 1.05
C ILE A 67 -3.51 4.28 1.81
N THR A 68 -3.81 3.09 1.28
CA THR A 68 -3.33 1.82 1.82
C THR A 68 -2.59 1.03 0.76
N PHE A 69 -1.33 0.70 1.03
CA PHE A 69 -0.54 -0.21 0.22
C PHE A 69 -0.76 -1.64 0.69
N PHE A 70 -1.13 -2.54 -0.23
CA PHE A 70 -1.21 -3.97 0.03
C PHE A 70 0.03 -4.68 -0.52
N CYS A 71 0.89 -5.16 0.38
CA CYS A 71 2.15 -5.85 0.09
C CYS A 71 2.24 -7.20 0.83
N CYS A 72 1.10 -7.79 1.15
CA CYS A 72 0.98 -8.99 1.99
C CYS A 72 0.55 -10.25 1.23
N GLY A 73 0.58 -10.20 -0.11
CA GLY A 73 0.24 -11.33 -0.97
C GLY A 73 -1.26 -11.49 -1.24
N SER A 74 -1.58 -12.22 -2.32
CA SER A 74 -2.93 -12.30 -2.89
C SER A 74 -3.99 -12.87 -1.93
N ALA A 75 -3.62 -13.82 -1.07
CA ALA A 75 -4.57 -14.43 -0.14
C ALA A 75 -5.11 -13.42 0.89
N VAL A 76 -4.23 -12.61 1.46
CA VAL A 76 -4.61 -11.56 2.43
C VAL A 76 -5.32 -10.41 1.72
N THR A 77 -4.81 -10.00 0.55
CA THR A 77 -5.44 -8.96 -0.26
C THR A 77 -6.90 -9.32 -0.58
N LYS A 78 -7.17 -10.58 -0.98
CA LYS A 78 -8.51 -11.06 -1.29
C LYS A 78 -9.51 -10.88 -0.14
N THR A 79 -9.06 -11.02 1.09
CA THR A 79 -9.94 -10.91 2.28
C THR A 79 -10.17 -9.49 2.74
N LEU A 80 -9.21 -8.59 2.53
CA LEU A 80 -9.22 -7.29 3.19
C LEU A 80 -9.32 -6.09 2.23
N ALA A 81 -8.87 -6.23 0.96
CA ALA A 81 -8.79 -5.09 0.06
C ALA A 81 -10.14 -4.44 -0.24
N GLU A 82 -11.19 -5.22 -0.46
CA GLU A 82 -12.53 -4.68 -0.71
C GLU A 82 -13.10 -3.95 0.51
N LYS A 83 -12.82 -4.47 1.72
CA LYS A 83 -13.19 -3.80 2.97
C LYS A 83 -12.46 -2.47 3.11
N ALA A 84 -11.16 -2.47 2.84
CA ALA A 84 -10.31 -1.28 2.94
C ALA A 84 -10.68 -0.23 1.87
N ALA A 85 -11.03 -0.67 0.65
CA ALA A 85 -11.38 0.20 -0.47
C ALA A 85 -12.64 1.06 -0.22
N LYS A 86 -13.47 0.69 0.76
CA LYS A 86 -14.61 1.52 1.17
C LYS A 86 -14.20 2.85 1.82
N TYR A 87 -12.97 2.92 2.34
CA TYR A 87 -12.49 4.04 3.14
C TYR A 87 -11.20 4.66 2.61
N SER A 88 -10.38 3.88 1.91
CA SER A 88 -9.01 4.22 1.55
C SER A 88 -8.76 3.95 0.07
N ILE A 89 -7.90 4.74 -0.55
CA ILE A 89 -7.35 4.42 -1.88
C ILE A 89 -6.41 3.24 -1.71
N ILE A 90 -6.68 2.14 -2.43
CA ILE A 90 -5.86 0.94 -2.36
C ILE A 90 -4.86 0.91 -3.49
N ILE A 91 -3.61 0.66 -3.14
CA ILE A 91 -2.53 0.38 -4.08
C ILE A 91 -2.05 -1.04 -3.78
N ASP A 92 -2.40 -2.00 -4.65
CA ASP A 92 -2.09 -3.41 -4.47
C ASP A 92 -0.88 -3.84 -5.30
N ASN A 93 0.08 -4.48 -4.64
CA ASN A 93 1.26 -5.06 -5.28
C ASN A 93 1.12 -6.58 -5.49
N SER A 94 0.01 -7.19 -5.09
CA SER A 94 -0.21 -8.62 -5.31
C SER A 94 -0.53 -8.94 -6.78
N SER A 95 -0.69 -10.20 -7.11
CA SER A 95 -1.13 -10.62 -8.46
C SER A 95 -2.64 -10.77 -8.59
N LEU A 96 -3.40 -10.50 -7.53
CA LEU A 96 -4.82 -10.87 -7.44
C LEU A 96 -5.67 -10.26 -8.56
N TYR A 97 -5.51 -8.96 -8.78
CA TYR A 97 -6.36 -8.20 -9.70
C TYR A 97 -5.70 -7.86 -11.04
N ARG A 98 -4.52 -8.43 -11.36
CA ARG A 98 -3.77 -8.09 -12.60
C ARG A 98 -4.52 -8.36 -13.88
N MET A 99 -5.40 -9.33 -13.86
CA MET A 99 -6.20 -9.72 -15.04
C MET A 99 -7.65 -9.24 -14.95
N ASP A 100 -7.98 -8.45 -13.94
CA ASP A 100 -9.32 -7.89 -13.78
C ASP A 100 -9.48 -6.66 -14.70
N PRO A 101 -10.41 -6.69 -15.67
CA PRO A 101 -10.58 -5.59 -16.62
C PRO A 101 -11.11 -4.31 -15.98
N ASP A 102 -11.72 -4.41 -14.80
CA ASP A 102 -12.30 -3.27 -14.09
C ASP A 102 -11.28 -2.58 -13.17
N ILE A 103 -10.15 -3.20 -12.90
CA ILE A 103 -9.10 -2.68 -12.02
C ILE A 103 -7.87 -2.31 -12.85
N PRO A 104 -7.50 -1.02 -12.92
CA PRO A 104 -6.39 -0.61 -13.75
C PRO A 104 -5.05 -1.12 -13.23
N LEU A 105 -4.31 -1.81 -14.10
CA LEU A 105 -2.90 -2.13 -13.87
C LEU A 105 -2.05 -0.95 -14.28
N VAL A 106 -1.44 -0.27 -13.31
CA VAL A 106 -0.71 0.97 -13.56
C VAL A 106 0.78 0.80 -13.34
N VAL A 107 1.53 1.18 -14.37
CA VAL A 107 2.96 1.46 -14.31
C VAL A 107 3.11 2.97 -14.50
N PRO A 108 3.44 3.74 -13.45
CA PRO A 108 3.36 5.22 -13.50
C PRO A 108 4.13 5.85 -14.66
N GLU A 109 5.26 5.26 -15.05
CA GLU A 109 6.10 5.75 -16.14
C GLU A 109 5.51 5.46 -17.54
N VAL A 110 4.51 4.58 -17.62
CA VAL A 110 3.96 4.09 -18.90
C VAL A 110 2.53 4.57 -19.11
N ASN A 111 1.65 4.37 -18.14
CA ASN A 111 0.21 4.53 -18.31
C ASN A 111 -0.50 5.23 -17.15
N TRP A 112 0.15 6.21 -16.52
CA TRP A 112 -0.48 6.98 -15.42
C TRP A 112 -1.80 7.65 -15.83
N GLN A 113 -2.04 7.85 -17.12
CA GLN A 113 -3.27 8.42 -17.68
C GLN A 113 -4.49 7.56 -17.38
N ASP A 114 -4.31 6.25 -17.19
CA ASP A 114 -5.40 5.32 -16.88
C ASP A 114 -6.04 5.60 -15.50
N LEU A 115 -5.35 6.40 -14.68
CA LEU A 115 -5.85 6.87 -13.39
C LEU A 115 -6.83 8.05 -13.49
N LYS A 116 -6.92 8.74 -14.63
CA LYS A 116 -7.73 9.98 -14.75
C LYS A 116 -9.22 9.77 -14.46
N ASP A 117 -9.73 8.59 -14.75
CA ASP A 117 -11.14 8.27 -14.62
C ASP A 117 -11.50 7.44 -13.38
N TYR A 118 -10.54 7.19 -12.49
CA TYR A 118 -10.77 6.36 -11.31
C TYR A 118 -11.94 6.84 -10.43
N LYS A 119 -12.14 8.16 -10.32
CA LYS A 119 -13.24 8.75 -9.56
C LYS A 119 -14.60 8.59 -10.23
N LYS A 120 -14.64 8.48 -11.58
CA LYS A 120 -15.88 8.38 -12.34
C LYS A 120 -16.46 6.97 -12.40
N LYS A 121 -15.59 5.95 -12.27
CA LYS A 121 -15.99 4.56 -12.47
C LYS A 121 -16.60 3.89 -11.23
N ASN A 122 -16.76 4.60 -10.10
CA ASN A 122 -17.18 3.98 -8.83
C ASN A 122 -16.36 2.71 -8.48
N ILE A 123 -15.21 2.55 -9.13
CA ILE A 123 -14.24 1.54 -8.80
C ILE A 123 -13.67 2.04 -7.49
N ASN A 124 -14.12 1.45 -6.41
CA ASN A 124 -13.67 1.75 -5.07
C ASN A 124 -12.16 1.56 -5.01
N TYR A 125 -11.40 2.51 -5.62
CA TYR A 125 -10.03 2.85 -5.34
C TYR A 125 -9.02 1.70 -5.24
N LEU A 126 -9.23 0.60 -5.95
CA LEU A 126 -8.26 -0.49 -6.02
C LEU A 126 -7.38 -0.33 -7.26
N TRP A 127 -6.09 -0.07 -7.08
CA TRP A 127 -5.12 0.03 -8.15
C TRP A 127 -4.08 -1.07 -8.01
N GLN A 128 -3.77 -1.70 -9.10
CA GLN A 128 -2.64 -2.61 -9.19
C GLN A 128 -1.42 -1.81 -9.62
N MET A 129 -0.39 -1.75 -8.81
CA MET A 129 0.86 -1.07 -9.15
C MET A 129 1.99 -2.08 -9.33
N LEU A 130 2.67 -2.01 -10.44
CA LEU A 130 3.93 -2.72 -10.66
C LEU A 130 5.09 -1.78 -10.31
N PHE A 131 5.73 -2.04 -9.19
CA PHE A 131 6.97 -1.36 -8.80
C PHE A 131 8.15 -1.96 -9.56
N MET A 132 8.21 -1.77 -10.89
CA MET A 132 9.24 -2.38 -11.71
C MET A 132 10.61 -1.70 -11.56
N GLN A 133 10.65 -0.40 -11.43
CA GLN A 133 11.91 0.35 -11.54
C GLN A 133 12.74 0.40 -10.25
N GLU A 134 12.13 0.45 -9.09
CA GLU A 134 12.89 0.46 -7.82
C GLU A 134 13.23 -0.95 -7.31
N MET A 135 12.53 -1.98 -7.76
CA MET A 135 12.90 -3.37 -7.47
C MET A 135 14.00 -3.91 -8.40
N ALA A 136 14.12 -3.41 -9.63
CA ALA A 136 15.21 -3.77 -10.54
C ALA A 136 16.58 -3.27 -10.04
N ILE A 137 16.61 -2.19 -9.26
CA ILE A 137 17.82 -1.65 -8.64
C ILE A 137 18.28 -2.51 -7.45
N CYS A 138 17.42 -3.34 -6.87
CA CYS A 138 17.77 -4.25 -5.78
C CYS A 138 18.31 -5.62 -6.26
N THR A 139 18.36 -5.88 -7.57
CA THR A 139 18.87 -7.12 -8.16
C THR A 139 20.16 -6.94 -8.94
N LEU A 140 20.74 -5.78 -8.92
CA LEU A 140 22.09 -5.44 -9.37
C LEU A 140 22.94 -5.02 -8.17
#